data_47a56d1b105934920d70e268ef0372f2
#
_entry.id   47a56d1b105934920d70e268ef0372f2
#
_cell.length_a   1.000
_cell.length_b   1.000
_cell.length_c   1.000
_cell.angle_alpha   90.00
_cell.angle_beta   90.00
_cell.angle_gamma   90.00
#
_symmetry.space_group_name_H-M   'P 1'
#
loop_
_entity.id
_entity.type
_entity.pdbx_description
1 polymer ?
#
loop_
_entity_poly.entity_id
_entity_poly.type
_entity_poly.pdbx_seq_one_letter_code
_entity_poly.pdbx_strand_id
1 'polypeptide(L)'
;RISKEDAQENIDKNSYISTIRIDANTGADELSSYVHLYLNREPELYYQKAQKLCRSAFSSPYRYNDSILREAHARAVKEKRIDEITNFIRQHIDPAIEKIELTDIHGENRFFVTSKTHECSIDLTKYGEGLQRIFEIALLFAYCSDGILCIDEIDSAIHKGLLVRFAEFVQKLAEEYNVQLFLSTHSKECVDAFSRTQKEDLMAFALYTTQDDTVD
;
A
#
# COMPACT_ATOMS: atom_id res chain seq x y z
N ARG A 1 28.38 4.13 13.23
CA ARG A 1 27.80 2.93 13.90
C ARG A 1 27.07 3.43 15.13
N ILE A 2 25.77 3.34 15.14
CA ILE A 2 25.00 3.57 16.37
C ILE A 2 25.07 2.26 17.14
N SER A 3 25.62 2.28 18.34
CA SER A 3 25.68 1.10 19.19
C SER A 3 24.31 0.81 19.80
N LYS A 4 24.12 -0.39 20.33
CA LYS A 4 22.90 -0.74 21.09
C LYS A 4 22.74 0.18 22.32
N GLU A 5 23.84 0.68 22.85
CA GLU A 5 23.91 1.61 23.99
C GLU A 5 23.44 3.01 23.57
N ASP A 6 23.87 3.52 22.40
CA ASP A 6 23.44 4.83 21.87
C ASP A 6 21.92 4.90 21.64
N ALA A 7 21.28 3.80 21.21
CA ALA A 7 19.84 3.74 21.04
C ALA A 7 19.07 3.71 22.38
N GLN A 8 19.71 3.22 23.46
CA GLN A 8 19.10 3.19 24.80
C GLN A 8 19.30 4.50 25.59
N GLU A 9 20.38 5.26 25.34
CA GLU A 9 20.66 6.50 26.05
C GLU A 9 19.73 7.67 25.70
N ASN A 10 19.12 7.66 24.50
CA ASN A 10 18.27 8.76 24.02
C ASN A 10 16.76 8.53 24.25
N ILE A 11 16.37 7.54 25.04
CA ILE A 11 14.96 7.28 25.30
C ILE A 11 14.42 8.30 26.30
N ASP A 12 13.45 9.12 25.88
CA ASP A 12 12.65 9.92 26.80
C ASP A 12 11.73 9.02 27.62
N LYS A 13 12.17 8.71 28.83
CA LYS A 13 11.50 7.77 29.74
C LYS A 13 10.08 8.16 30.13
N ASN A 14 9.70 9.42 29.97
CA ASN A 14 8.37 9.89 30.36
C ASN A 14 7.28 9.62 29.30
N SER A 15 7.68 9.45 28.05
CA SER A 15 6.74 9.21 26.94
C SER A 15 7.00 7.87 26.19
N TYR A 16 8.04 7.15 26.58
CA TYR A 16 8.40 5.87 25.95
C TYR A 16 7.34 4.79 26.19
N ILE A 17 6.96 4.09 25.13
CA ILE A 17 6.02 2.96 25.16
C ILE A 17 6.78 1.65 24.99
N SER A 18 7.45 1.49 23.82
CA SER A 18 8.13 0.25 23.48
C SER A 18 9.18 0.46 22.39
N THR A 19 10.00 -0.55 22.19
CA THR A 19 10.95 -0.61 21.06
C THR A 19 10.64 -1.85 20.22
N ILE A 20 10.48 -1.64 18.93
CA ILE A 20 10.46 -2.73 17.94
C ILE A 20 11.88 -2.87 17.40
N ARG A 21 12.44 -4.07 17.48
CA ARG A 21 13.69 -4.41 16.82
C ARG A 21 13.39 -5.20 15.55
N ILE A 22 14.05 -4.82 14.46
CA ILE A 22 13.98 -5.51 13.18
C ILE A 22 15.38 -5.97 12.83
N ASP A 23 15.57 -7.27 12.74
CA ASP A 23 16.82 -7.87 12.30
C ASP A 23 16.64 -8.42 10.87
N ALA A 24 17.58 -8.08 9.99
CA ALA A 24 17.58 -8.55 8.62
C ALA A 24 18.95 -9.17 8.30
N ASN A 25 18.93 -10.33 7.67
CA ASN A 25 20.12 -11.00 7.14
C ASN A 25 20.07 -10.96 5.62
N THR A 26 21.02 -10.27 5.01
CA THR A 26 21.12 -10.15 3.55
C THR A 26 22.06 -11.19 2.92
N GLY A 27 22.56 -12.15 3.72
CA GLY A 27 23.58 -13.10 3.32
C GLY A 27 25.02 -12.55 3.35
N ALA A 28 25.17 -11.23 3.20
CA ALA A 28 26.45 -10.54 3.28
C ALA A 28 26.63 -9.74 4.59
N ASP A 29 25.52 -9.22 5.13
CA ASP A 29 25.50 -8.40 6.33
C ASP A 29 24.32 -8.77 7.23
N GLU A 30 24.54 -8.77 8.54
CA GLU A 30 23.47 -8.72 9.54
C GLU A 30 23.17 -7.25 9.87
N LEU A 31 21.93 -6.84 9.65
CA LEU A 31 21.47 -5.49 9.88
C LEU A 31 20.45 -5.48 11.02
N SER A 32 20.57 -4.53 11.93
CA SER A 32 19.56 -4.31 12.98
C SER A 32 19.05 -2.88 12.91
N SER A 33 17.76 -2.71 13.04
CA SER A 33 17.10 -1.43 13.15
C SER A 33 16.19 -1.43 14.39
N TYR A 34 16.03 -0.28 14.99
CA TYR A 34 15.20 -0.10 16.17
C TYR A 34 14.19 1.02 15.90
N VAL A 35 12.93 0.76 16.22
CA VAL A 35 11.88 1.78 16.20
C VAL A 35 11.42 2.01 17.63
N HIS A 36 11.66 3.19 18.17
CA HIS A 36 11.14 3.59 19.47
C HIS A 36 9.77 4.22 19.30
N LEU A 37 8.78 3.67 19.98
CA LEU A 37 7.42 4.18 20.04
C LEU A 37 7.21 5.00 21.29
N TYR A 38 6.55 6.14 21.12
CA TYR A 38 6.28 7.10 22.18
C TYR A 38 4.80 7.48 22.23
N LEU A 39 4.35 7.88 23.42
CA LEU A 39 3.00 8.39 23.63
C LEU A 39 2.86 9.77 23.08
N ASN A 40 2.33 10.33 22.30
CA ASN A 40 2.17 11.73 21.86
C ASN A 40 3.29 12.32 21.00
N ARG A 41 4.16 11.53 20.44
CA ARG A 41 5.12 11.98 19.43
C ARG A 41 5.37 10.92 18.34
N GLU A 42 5.94 11.34 17.23
CA GLU A 42 6.28 10.45 16.13
C GLU A 42 7.30 9.38 16.56
N PRO A 43 7.21 8.17 15.99
CA PRO A 43 8.19 7.11 16.20
C PRO A 43 9.61 7.55 15.77
N GLU A 44 10.60 7.17 16.54
CA GLU A 44 12.01 7.42 16.19
C GLU A 44 12.65 6.16 15.64
N LEU A 45 13.23 6.26 14.44
CA LEU A 45 13.88 5.16 13.74
C LEU A 45 15.40 5.28 13.87
N TYR A 46 16.02 4.24 14.42
CA TYR A 46 17.48 4.09 14.51
C TYR A 46 17.94 2.90 13.67
N TYR A 47 18.96 3.11 12.82
CA TYR A 47 19.51 2.06 11.98
C TYR A 47 21.03 2.14 11.89
N GLN A 48 21.68 1.00 11.80
CA GLN A 48 23.15 0.93 11.76
C GLN A 48 23.73 1.40 10.41
N LYS A 49 22.99 1.18 9.32
CA LYS A 49 23.40 1.52 7.95
C LYS A 49 22.15 1.78 7.13
N ALA A 50 22.03 3.00 6.62
CA ALA A 50 20.97 3.29 5.66
C ALA A 50 21.33 2.68 4.31
N GLN A 51 20.78 1.52 4.00
CA GLN A 51 20.87 0.93 2.68
C GLN A 51 19.45 0.81 2.12
N LYS A 52 19.18 1.54 1.03
CA LYS A 52 17.93 1.39 0.32
C LYS A 52 18.03 0.12 -0.52
N LEU A 53 17.40 -0.95 -0.08
CA LEU A 53 17.35 -2.22 -0.79
C LEU A 53 16.36 -2.17 -1.95
N CYS A 54 15.15 -1.67 -1.68
CA CYS A 54 14.08 -1.53 -2.66
C CYS A 54 13.12 -0.40 -2.26
N ARG A 55 12.18 -0.06 -3.13
CA ARG A 55 11.05 0.79 -2.76
C ARG A 55 10.00 -0.04 -2.04
N SER A 56 9.37 0.56 -1.05
CA SER A 56 8.27 -0.06 -0.35
C SER A 56 7.19 0.95 0.00
N ALA A 57 5.96 0.48 0.05
CA ALA A 57 4.83 1.24 0.57
C ALA A 57 3.94 0.35 1.42
N PHE A 58 3.23 0.98 2.34
CA PHE A 58 2.16 0.39 3.13
C PHE A 58 0.88 1.16 2.88
N SER A 59 -0.17 0.46 2.50
CA SER A 59 -1.50 1.01 2.30
C SER A 59 -2.46 0.40 3.31
N SER A 60 -3.26 1.25 3.96
CA SER A 60 -4.30 0.85 4.90
C SER A 60 -5.56 1.66 4.62
N PRO A 61 -6.76 1.12 4.83
CA PRO A 61 -8.01 1.85 4.64
C PRO A 61 -8.14 3.07 5.56
N TYR A 62 -7.32 3.14 6.61
CA TYR A 62 -7.35 4.21 7.62
C TYR A 62 -6.31 5.30 7.42
N ARG A 63 -5.41 5.17 6.43
CA ARG A 63 -4.32 6.13 6.19
C ARG A 63 -4.18 6.44 4.72
N TYR A 64 -4.27 7.72 4.40
CA TYR A 64 -4.00 8.26 3.08
C TYR A 64 -2.65 9.02 3.08
N ASN A 65 -1.75 8.68 2.17
CA ASN A 65 -0.44 9.32 2.08
C ASN A 65 -0.30 10.09 0.76
N ASP A 66 -0.69 11.36 0.78
CA ASP A 66 -0.67 12.25 -0.39
C ASP A 66 0.69 12.36 -1.08
N SER A 67 1.78 12.36 -0.32
CA SER A 67 3.12 12.54 -0.89
C SER A 67 3.55 11.33 -1.72
N ILE A 68 3.27 10.12 -1.22
CA ILE A 68 3.55 8.87 -1.95
C ILE A 68 2.67 8.78 -3.20
N LEU A 69 1.39 9.12 -3.08
CA LEU A 69 0.46 9.04 -4.22
C LEU A 69 0.79 10.04 -5.33
N ARG A 70 1.33 11.21 -5.01
CA ARG A 70 1.83 12.15 -6.02
C ARG A 70 3.03 11.58 -6.78
N GLU A 71 4.01 11.02 -6.07
CA GLU A 71 5.16 10.38 -6.71
C GLU A 71 4.73 9.16 -7.53
N ALA A 72 3.82 8.35 -6.99
CA ALA A 72 3.23 7.20 -7.66
C ALA A 72 2.53 7.58 -8.98
N HIS A 73 1.69 8.63 -8.93
CA HIS A 73 1.01 9.16 -10.12
C HIS A 73 2.01 9.67 -11.17
N ALA A 74 2.97 10.50 -10.76
CA ALA A 74 3.99 11.02 -11.67
C ALA A 74 4.76 9.88 -12.36
N ARG A 75 5.04 8.80 -11.66
CA ARG A 75 5.69 7.61 -12.20
C ARG A 75 4.78 6.84 -13.14
N ALA A 76 3.52 6.59 -12.75
CA ALA A 76 2.54 5.93 -13.60
C ALA A 76 2.29 6.68 -14.92
N VAL A 77 2.29 8.03 -14.89
CA VAL A 77 2.23 8.88 -16.08
C VAL A 77 3.47 8.69 -16.95
N LYS A 78 4.67 8.75 -16.36
CA LYS A 78 5.94 8.58 -17.07
C LYS A 78 6.03 7.19 -17.74
N GLU A 79 5.54 6.17 -17.10
CA GLU A 79 5.55 4.78 -17.59
C GLU A 79 4.34 4.45 -18.48
N LYS A 80 3.46 5.44 -18.74
CA LYS A 80 2.24 5.31 -19.56
C LYS A 80 1.24 4.27 -19.04
N ARG A 81 1.16 4.12 -17.71
CA ARG A 81 0.29 3.13 -17.03
C ARG A 81 -1.06 3.71 -16.59
N ILE A 82 -1.22 5.03 -16.59
CA ILE A 82 -2.49 5.67 -16.20
C ILE A 82 -3.65 5.21 -17.06
N ASP A 83 -3.43 5.01 -18.35
CA ASP A 83 -4.48 4.54 -19.26
C ASP A 83 -4.94 3.12 -18.92
N GLU A 84 -4.04 2.24 -18.50
CA GLU A 84 -4.36 0.88 -18.08
C GLU A 84 -5.22 0.88 -16.81
N ILE A 85 -4.83 1.67 -15.81
CA ILE A 85 -5.58 1.85 -14.57
C ILE A 85 -6.98 2.40 -14.86
N THR A 86 -7.05 3.45 -15.68
CA THR A 86 -8.32 4.07 -16.09
C THR A 86 -9.19 3.10 -16.88
N ASN A 87 -8.61 2.29 -17.75
CA ASN A 87 -9.34 1.26 -18.51
C ASN A 87 -9.92 0.18 -17.62
N PHE A 88 -9.18 -0.30 -16.61
CA PHE A 88 -9.73 -1.23 -15.64
C PHE A 88 -10.95 -0.65 -14.92
N ILE A 89 -10.83 0.60 -14.44
CA ILE A 89 -11.91 1.32 -13.76
C ILE A 89 -13.13 1.44 -14.68
N ARG A 90 -12.91 1.86 -15.94
CA ARG A 90 -13.96 2.00 -16.95
C ARG A 90 -14.68 0.70 -17.26
N GLN A 91 -13.94 -0.40 -17.36
CA GLN A 91 -14.51 -1.70 -17.70
C GLN A 91 -15.29 -2.35 -16.57
N HIS A 92 -14.90 -2.09 -15.31
CA HIS A 92 -15.39 -2.88 -14.18
C HIS A 92 -16.13 -2.08 -13.11
N ILE A 93 -16.02 -0.74 -13.13
CA ILE A 93 -16.61 0.13 -12.10
C ILE A 93 -17.62 1.08 -12.74
N ASP A 94 -17.16 2.00 -13.60
CA ASP A 94 -18.01 2.99 -14.23
C ASP A 94 -17.57 3.29 -15.68
N PRO A 95 -18.33 2.81 -16.69
CA PRO A 95 -17.98 3.00 -18.09
C PRO A 95 -18.06 4.47 -18.56
N ALA A 96 -18.64 5.35 -17.76
CA ALA A 96 -18.71 6.77 -18.08
C ALA A 96 -17.40 7.52 -17.76
N ILE A 97 -16.51 6.95 -16.94
CA ILE A 97 -15.24 7.58 -16.58
C ILE A 97 -14.33 7.64 -17.81
N GLU A 98 -13.84 8.84 -18.14
CA GLU A 98 -12.94 9.08 -19.26
C GLU A 98 -11.47 9.14 -18.80
N LYS A 99 -11.21 9.86 -17.69
CA LYS A 99 -9.86 9.99 -17.12
C LYS A 99 -9.89 10.38 -15.65
N ILE A 100 -8.75 10.14 -15.00
CA ILE A 100 -8.49 10.57 -13.62
C ILE A 100 -7.16 11.33 -13.66
N GLU A 101 -7.18 12.59 -13.22
CA GLU A 101 -6.03 13.51 -13.30
C GLU A 101 -5.70 14.09 -11.94
N LEU A 102 -4.42 14.25 -11.69
CA LEU A 102 -3.91 15.00 -10.54
C LEU A 102 -3.86 16.49 -10.89
N THR A 103 -4.52 17.30 -10.11
CA THR A 103 -4.59 18.76 -10.30
C THR A 103 -4.20 19.47 -9.01
N ASP A 104 -3.35 20.47 -9.11
CA ASP A 104 -3.03 21.37 -8.00
C ASP A 104 -4.12 22.46 -7.92
N ILE A 105 -4.80 22.52 -6.79
CA ILE A 105 -5.76 23.57 -6.48
C ILE A 105 -5.30 24.29 -5.21
N HIS A 106 -4.80 25.50 -5.37
CA HIS A 106 -4.30 26.35 -4.29
C HIS A 106 -3.21 25.71 -3.42
N GLY A 107 -2.32 24.90 -4.03
CA GLY A 107 -1.25 24.20 -3.34
C GLY A 107 -1.65 22.85 -2.75
N GLU A 108 -2.91 22.44 -2.90
CA GLU A 108 -3.40 21.11 -2.57
C GLU A 108 -3.53 20.26 -3.84
N ASN A 109 -2.87 19.13 -3.86
CA ASN A 109 -3.00 18.18 -4.96
C ASN A 109 -4.18 17.28 -4.73
N ARG A 110 -5.11 17.23 -5.69
CA ARG A 110 -6.32 16.40 -5.65
C ARG A 110 -6.51 15.67 -6.97
N PHE A 111 -7.05 14.45 -6.89
CA PHE A 111 -7.45 13.71 -8.07
C PHE A 111 -8.87 14.08 -8.50
N PHE A 112 -9.00 14.41 -9.78
CA PHE A 112 -10.28 14.72 -10.40
C PHE A 112 -10.64 13.67 -11.45
N VAL A 113 -11.89 13.27 -11.43
CA VAL A 113 -12.49 12.34 -12.37
C VAL A 113 -13.29 13.10 -13.41
N THR A 114 -12.94 12.95 -14.68
CA THR A 114 -13.75 13.41 -15.81
C THR A 114 -14.64 12.26 -16.26
N SER A 115 -15.94 12.51 -16.33
CA SER A 115 -16.95 11.51 -16.72
C SER A 115 -17.93 12.11 -17.70
N LYS A 116 -18.45 11.28 -18.61
CA LYS A 116 -19.49 11.65 -19.59
C LYS A 116 -20.82 12.06 -18.96
N THR A 117 -21.04 11.70 -17.71
CA THR A 117 -22.30 11.97 -16.99
C THR A 117 -22.31 13.29 -16.26
N HIS A 118 -21.17 14.00 -16.21
CA HIS A 118 -21.05 15.25 -15.48
C HIS A 118 -20.49 16.35 -16.39
N GLU A 119 -21.02 17.56 -16.25
CA GLU A 119 -20.55 18.73 -17.02
C GLU A 119 -19.14 19.18 -16.62
N CYS A 120 -18.76 18.93 -15.37
CA CYS A 120 -17.45 19.28 -14.81
C CYS A 120 -16.78 18.06 -14.20
N SER A 121 -15.44 18.07 -14.15
CA SER A 121 -14.69 17.06 -13.41
C SER A 121 -14.98 17.16 -11.91
N ILE A 122 -15.12 16.01 -11.26
CA ILE A 122 -15.48 15.89 -9.85
C ILE A 122 -14.30 15.30 -9.08
N ASP A 123 -14.07 15.79 -7.86
CA ASP A 123 -13.07 15.25 -6.96
C ASP A 123 -13.29 13.73 -6.72
N LEU A 124 -12.24 12.95 -6.83
CA LEU A 124 -12.26 11.49 -6.70
C LEU A 124 -12.90 11.04 -5.38
N THR A 125 -12.74 11.82 -4.31
CA THR A 125 -13.34 11.52 -3.00
C THR A 125 -14.87 11.49 -3.01
N LYS A 126 -15.50 12.06 -4.03
CA LYS A 126 -16.97 12.05 -4.21
C LYS A 126 -17.48 10.86 -5.01
N TYR A 127 -16.59 10.07 -5.60
CA TYR A 127 -16.96 8.87 -6.38
C TYR A 127 -17.16 7.61 -5.55
N GLY A 128 -16.92 7.68 -4.25
CA GLY A 128 -17.01 6.55 -3.33
C GLY A 128 -15.67 5.88 -3.04
N GLU A 129 -15.60 5.25 -1.89
CA GLU A 129 -14.36 4.69 -1.33
C GLU A 129 -13.76 3.57 -2.18
N GLY A 130 -14.60 2.75 -2.82
CA GLY A 130 -14.13 1.64 -3.64
C GLY A 130 -13.31 2.09 -4.84
N LEU A 131 -13.75 3.14 -5.55
CA LEU A 131 -12.99 3.70 -6.66
C LEU A 131 -11.66 4.29 -6.19
N GLN A 132 -11.70 5.07 -5.10
CA GLN A 132 -10.50 5.65 -4.50
C GLN A 132 -9.49 4.56 -4.14
N ARG A 133 -9.96 3.50 -3.48
CA ARG A 133 -9.11 2.39 -3.03
C ARG A 133 -8.44 1.67 -4.19
N ILE A 134 -9.19 1.36 -5.25
CA ILE A 134 -8.65 0.70 -6.44
C ILE A 134 -7.63 1.60 -7.13
N PHE A 135 -7.92 2.89 -7.28
CA PHE A 135 -7.01 3.83 -7.92
C PHE A 135 -5.72 4.02 -7.11
N GLU A 136 -5.84 4.19 -5.79
CA GLU A 136 -4.70 4.26 -4.87
C GLU A 136 -3.79 3.03 -4.99
N ILE A 137 -4.36 1.84 -4.83
CA ILE A 137 -3.61 0.58 -4.90
C ILE A 137 -2.89 0.46 -6.24
N ALA A 138 -3.58 0.73 -7.34
CA ALA A 138 -2.98 0.67 -8.67
C ALA A 138 -1.80 1.65 -8.85
N LEU A 139 -1.89 2.86 -8.30
CA LEU A 139 -0.77 3.81 -8.30
C LEU A 139 0.41 3.32 -7.46
N LEU A 140 0.15 2.70 -6.32
CA LEU A 140 1.21 2.22 -5.43
C LEU A 140 2.05 1.11 -6.06
N PHE A 141 1.52 0.31 -6.99
CA PHE A 141 2.33 -0.62 -7.78
C PHE A 141 3.39 0.11 -8.60
N ALA A 142 3.03 1.19 -9.29
CA ALA A 142 4.00 1.99 -10.04
C ALA A 142 5.07 2.60 -9.11
N TYR A 143 4.70 3.02 -7.89
CA TYR A 143 5.66 3.52 -6.91
C TYR A 143 6.64 2.44 -6.44
N CYS A 144 6.15 1.23 -6.17
CA CYS A 144 6.90 0.11 -5.62
C CYS A 144 7.57 -0.78 -6.67
N SER A 145 7.65 -0.36 -7.94
CA SER A 145 8.28 -1.16 -9.00
C SER A 145 9.65 -1.69 -8.56
N ASP A 146 9.89 -2.99 -8.77
CA ASP A 146 11.03 -3.75 -8.28
C ASP A 146 11.18 -3.72 -6.75
N GLY A 147 10.05 -3.78 -6.03
CA GLY A 147 10.03 -3.59 -4.58
C GLY A 147 8.93 -4.35 -3.86
N ILE A 148 8.46 -3.76 -2.77
CA ILE A 148 7.51 -4.41 -1.83
C ILE A 148 6.30 -3.50 -1.64
N LEU A 149 5.10 -4.07 -1.75
CA LEU A 149 3.84 -3.42 -1.41
C LEU A 149 3.10 -4.24 -0.36
N CYS A 150 2.83 -3.62 0.78
CA CYS A 150 2.01 -4.18 1.84
C CYS A 150 0.65 -3.49 1.83
N ILE A 151 -0.43 -4.27 1.77
CA ILE A 151 -1.79 -3.74 1.76
C ILE A 151 -2.59 -4.40 2.88
N ASP A 152 -3.01 -3.58 3.82
CA ASP A 152 -3.88 -3.99 4.90
C ASP A 152 -5.34 -3.92 4.46
N GLU A 153 -6.11 -4.95 4.79
CA GLU A 153 -7.52 -5.10 4.39
C GLU A 153 -7.75 -4.78 2.91
N ILE A 154 -7.13 -5.58 2.02
CA ILE A 154 -7.15 -5.38 0.55
C ILE A 154 -8.56 -5.26 -0.01
N ASP A 155 -9.52 -5.96 0.58
CA ASP A 155 -10.93 -6.00 0.18
C ASP A 155 -11.79 -4.88 0.78
N SER A 156 -11.21 -4.03 1.65
CA SER A 156 -11.93 -2.89 2.20
C SER A 156 -12.48 -1.98 1.11
N ALA A 157 -13.77 -1.65 1.21
CA ALA A 157 -14.53 -0.86 0.24
C ALA A 157 -14.71 -1.51 -1.15
N ILE A 158 -14.24 -2.73 -1.37
CA ILE A 158 -14.40 -3.45 -2.66
C ILE A 158 -15.70 -4.27 -2.63
N HIS A 159 -16.57 -4.01 -3.60
CA HIS A 159 -17.81 -4.77 -3.71
C HIS A 159 -17.53 -6.25 -4.05
N LYS A 160 -18.22 -7.19 -3.40
CA LYS A 160 -18.03 -8.65 -3.57
C LYS A 160 -18.04 -9.11 -5.04
N GLY A 161 -18.92 -8.54 -5.86
CA GLY A 161 -19.01 -8.86 -7.29
C GLY A 161 -17.77 -8.45 -8.10
N LEU A 162 -16.91 -7.60 -7.57
CA LEU A 162 -15.69 -7.13 -8.21
C LEU A 162 -14.44 -7.89 -7.74
N LEU A 163 -14.49 -8.57 -6.58
CA LEU A 163 -13.30 -9.15 -5.91
C LEU A 163 -12.46 -10.03 -6.84
N VAL A 164 -13.06 -10.92 -7.62
CA VAL A 164 -12.31 -11.82 -8.51
C VAL A 164 -11.54 -11.03 -9.56
N ARG A 165 -12.19 -10.09 -10.24
CA ARG A 165 -11.55 -9.26 -11.28
C ARG A 165 -10.51 -8.31 -10.68
N PHE A 166 -10.76 -7.84 -9.48
CA PHE A 166 -9.81 -7.01 -8.74
C PHE A 166 -8.57 -7.83 -8.33
N ALA A 167 -8.74 -9.07 -7.86
CA ALA A 167 -7.64 -9.97 -7.56
C ALA A 167 -6.79 -10.27 -8.80
N GLU A 168 -7.42 -10.55 -9.95
CA GLU A 168 -6.73 -10.75 -11.23
C GLU A 168 -5.94 -9.49 -11.64
N PHE A 169 -6.54 -8.31 -11.50
CA PHE A 169 -5.89 -7.04 -11.81
C PHE A 169 -4.69 -6.77 -10.90
N VAL A 170 -4.83 -6.95 -9.58
CA VAL A 170 -3.77 -6.77 -8.59
C VAL A 170 -2.59 -7.71 -8.87
N GLN A 171 -2.86 -8.98 -9.17
CA GLN A 171 -1.82 -9.95 -9.49
C GLN A 171 -1.11 -9.64 -10.80
N LYS A 172 -1.86 -9.18 -11.82
CA LYS A 172 -1.28 -8.71 -13.08
C LYS A 172 -0.33 -7.53 -12.83
N LEU A 173 -0.74 -6.54 -12.03
CA LEU A 173 0.12 -5.42 -11.68
C LEU A 173 1.36 -5.87 -10.90
N ALA A 174 1.22 -6.83 -9.98
CA ALA A 174 2.35 -7.36 -9.21
C ALA A 174 3.41 -7.99 -10.14
N GLU A 175 2.99 -8.74 -11.14
CA GLU A 175 3.88 -9.31 -12.16
C GLU A 175 4.52 -8.24 -13.05
N GLU A 176 3.72 -7.32 -13.60
CA GLU A 176 4.19 -6.29 -14.53
C GLU A 176 5.16 -5.29 -13.91
N TYR A 177 4.96 -4.98 -12.63
CA TYR A 177 5.84 -4.07 -11.88
C TYR A 177 6.93 -4.79 -11.09
N ASN A 178 6.99 -6.13 -11.14
CA ASN A 178 7.90 -6.94 -10.34
C ASN A 178 7.83 -6.58 -8.84
N VAL A 179 6.62 -6.57 -8.28
CA VAL A 179 6.36 -6.19 -6.90
C VAL A 179 6.07 -7.42 -6.06
N GLN A 180 6.83 -7.60 -4.98
CA GLN A 180 6.46 -8.55 -3.94
C GLN A 180 5.31 -7.97 -3.12
N LEU A 181 4.19 -8.69 -3.09
CA LEU A 181 2.94 -8.24 -2.50
C LEU A 181 2.64 -8.98 -1.21
N PHE A 182 2.34 -8.23 -0.14
CA PHE A 182 1.83 -8.76 1.11
C PHE A 182 0.45 -8.20 1.37
N LEU A 183 -0.53 -9.07 1.56
CA LEU A 183 -1.92 -8.69 1.76
C LEU A 183 -2.44 -9.21 3.08
N SER A 184 -3.25 -8.42 3.77
CA SER A 184 -4.12 -8.92 4.82
C SER A 184 -5.59 -8.83 4.39
N THR A 185 -6.41 -9.74 4.92
CA THR A 185 -7.86 -9.73 4.76
C THR A 185 -8.51 -10.55 5.86
N HIS A 186 -9.71 -10.16 6.27
CA HIS A 186 -10.59 -10.95 7.12
C HIS A 186 -11.71 -11.65 6.33
N SER A 187 -11.72 -11.51 5.01
CA SER A 187 -12.76 -12.01 4.12
C SER A 187 -12.35 -13.32 3.45
N LYS A 188 -13.10 -14.38 3.72
CA LYS A 188 -12.92 -15.64 3.01
C LYS A 188 -13.14 -15.47 1.50
N GLU A 189 -14.10 -14.66 1.09
CA GLU A 189 -14.39 -14.39 -0.30
C GLU A 189 -13.19 -13.73 -1.00
N CYS A 190 -12.44 -12.89 -0.29
CA CYS A 190 -11.21 -12.31 -0.80
C CYS A 190 -10.11 -13.37 -0.98
N VAL A 191 -9.89 -14.22 0.02
CA VAL A 191 -8.95 -15.35 -0.08
C VAL A 191 -9.31 -16.26 -1.27
N ASP A 192 -10.60 -16.62 -1.39
CA ASP A 192 -11.09 -17.45 -2.49
C ASP A 192 -10.87 -16.77 -3.85
N ALA A 193 -11.03 -15.43 -3.94
CA ALA A 193 -10.82 -14.68 -5.17
C ALA A 193 -9.36 -14.72 -5.62
N PHE A 194 -8.40 -14.49 -4.73
CA PHE A 194 -6.97 -14.57 -5.03
C PHE A 194 -6.53 -16.01 -5.35
N SER A 195 -7.07 -17.00 -4.67
CA SER A 195 -6.74 -18.42 -4.90
C SER A 195 -7.22 -18.94 -6.25
N ARG A 196 -8.28 -18.37 -6.83
CA ARG A 196 -8.82 -18.79 -8.14
C ARG A 196 -7.87 -18.57 -9.31
N THR A 197 -6.94 -17.65 -9.17
CA THR A 197 -5.97 -17.33 -10.22
C THR A 197 -4.89 -18.40 -10.37
N GLN A 198 -4.79 -19.35 -9.42
CA GLN A 198 -3.88 -20.49 -9.43
C GLN A 198 -2.40 -20.12 -9.72
N LYS A 199 -1.96 -18.98 -9.19
CA LYS A 199 -0.55 -18.58 -9.30
C LYS A 199 0.30 -19.46 -8.39
N GLU A 200 1.39 -20.02 -8.93
CA GLU A 200 2.30 -20.88 -8.19
C GLU A 200 3.01 -20.14 -7.04
N ASP A 201 3.17 -18.82 -7.18
CA ASP A 201 3.86 -17.96 -6.21
C ASP A 201 2.93 -17.42 -5.11
N LEU A 202 1.65 -17.82 -5.09
CA LEU A 202 0.72 -17.39 -4.05
C LEU A 202 0.85 -18.26 -2.80
N MET A 203 1.19 -17.62 -1.68
CA MET A 203 1.20 -18.25 -0.37
C MET A 203 0.13 -17.61 0.53
N ALA A 204 -0.62 -18.44 1.26
CA ALA A 204 -1.63 -17.98 2.20
C ALA A 204 -1.32 -18.49 3.61
N PHE A 205 -1.41 -17.60 4.59
CA PHE A 205 -1.19 -17.89 6.00
C PHE A 205 -2.47 -17.52 6.78
N ALA A 206 -2.92 -18.40 7.66
CA ALA A 206 -3.96 -18.09 8.62
C ALA A 206 -3.34 -17.76 9.97
N LEU A 207 -3.69 -16.60 10.51
CA LEU A 207 -3.25 -16.17 11.83
C LEU A 207 -4.39 -16.40 12.82
N TYR A 208 -4.09 -17.01 13.98
CA TYR A 208 -5.06 -17.23 15.04
C TYR A 208 -4.41 -17.03 16.42
N THR A 209 -5.17 -16.58 17.38
CA THR A 209 -4.71 -16.41 18.74
C THR A 209 -4.68 -17.75 19.44
N THR A 210 -3.57 -18.10 20.05
CA THR A 210 -3.44 -19.31 20.89
C THR A 210 -4.07 -19.09 22.28
N GLN A 211 -4.18 -20.16 23.08
CA GLN A 211 -4.71 -20.06 24.44
C GLN A 211 -3.85 -19.19 25.37
N ASP A 212 -2.60 -18.94 25.01
CA ASP A 212 -1.65 -18.11 25.78
C ASP A 212 -1.58 -16.66 25.27
N ASP A 213 -2.60 -16.18 24.54
CA ASP A 213 -2.65 -14.85 23.91
C ASP A 213 -1.48 -14.53 22.97
N THR A 214 -0.80 -15.54 22.45
CA THR A 214 0.19 -15.41 21.40
C THR A 214 -0.46 -15.62 20.03
N VAL A 215 0.12 -15.04 18.99
CA VAL A 215 -0.32 -15.21 17.60
C VAL A 215 0.60 -16.20 16.90
N ASP A 216 0.03 -17.26 16.33
CA ASP A 216 0.70 -18.23 15.46
C ASP A 216 0.36 -18.03 13.99
#